data_f89cbbc228dbb7781fedf173ea360c2c
#
_entry.id   f89cbbc228dbb7781fedf173ea360c2c
#
_cell.length_a   1.000
_cell.length_b   1.000
_cell.length_c   1.000
_cell.angle_alpha   90.00
_cell.angle_beta   90.00
_cell.angle_gamma   90.00
#
_symmetry.space_group_name_H-M   'P 1'
#
loop_
_entity.id
_entity.type
_entity.pdbx_description
1 polymer ?
#
loop_
_entity_poly.entity_id
_entity_poly.type
_entity_poly.pdbx_seq_one_letter_code
_entity_poly.pdbx_strand_id
1 'polypeptide(L)'
;MKNIVVCIGNGLLSEAMIRMLKNSGEFQAFRVLVEKKSNIANDCEALSADILLMDVSYAAGTTMETRLNEAKQVRIKTPSCKLVMLCDENSAPDIAREGAYAKKD
;
A
#
# COMPACT_ATOMS: atom_id res chain seq x y z
N MET A 1 7.58 -17.92 -2.68
CA MET A 1 6.33 -17.22 -2.34
C MET A 1 6.63 -15.73 -2.16
N LYS A 2 5.83 -14.89 -2.78
CA LYS A 2 6.03 -13.46 -2.67
C LYS A 2 5.34 -12.88 -1.43
N ASN A 3 5.99 -11.91 -0.82
CA ASN A 3 5.44 -11.21 0.34
C ASN A 3 4.67 -9.99 -0.14
N ILE A 4 3.40 -9.88 0.25
CA ILE A 4 2.57 -8.74 -0.06
C ILE A 4 2.07 -8.10 1.22
N VAL A 5 2.29 -6.80 1.34
CA VAL A 5 1.79 -6.00 2.45
C VAL A 5 0.51 -5.32 2.00
N VAL A 6 -0.55 -5.47 2.77
CA VAL A 6 -1.86 -4.87 2.49
C VAL A 6 -2.13 -3.78 3.51
N CYS A 7 -2.19 -2.54 3.06
CA CYS A 7 -2.43 -1.38 3.90
C CYS A 7 -3.64 -0.60 3.37
N ILE A 8 -4.83 -1.12 3.64
CA ILE A 8 -6.09 -0.59 3.17
C ILE A 8 -6.92 -0.12 4.36
N GLY A 9 -7.43 1.12 4.27
CA GLY A 9 -8.18 1.71 5.38
C GLY A 9 -9.50 1.03 5.69
N ASN A 10 -10.18 0.49 4.67
CA ASN A 10 -11.43 -0.25 4.88
C ASN A 10 -11.10 -1.66 5.39
N GLY A 11 -11.50 -1.94 6.64
CA GLY A 11 -11.17 -3.21 7.28
C GLY A 11 -11.78 -4.43 6.60
N LEU A 12 -13.02 -4.32 6.12
CA LEU A 12 -13.67 -5.43 5.42
C LEU A 12 -12.96 -5.74 4.10
N LEU A 13 -12.63 -4.71 3.35
CA LEU A 13 -11.93 -4.87 2.09
C LEU A 13 -10.53 -5.45 2.32
N SER A 14 -9.83 -4.94 3.31
CA SER A 14 -8.50 -5.43 3.68
C SER A 14 -8.53 -6.91 4.02
N GLU A 15 -9.49 -7.32 4.86
CA GLU A 15 -9.63 -8.72 5.25
C GLU A 15 -9.96 -9.61 4.07
N ALA A 16 -10.87 -9.18 3.21
CA ALA A 16 -11.24 -9.95 2.02
C ALA A 16 -10.06 -10.13 1.07
N MET A 17 -9.29 -9.06 0.87
CA MET A 17 -8.10 -9.10 0.00
C MET A 17 -7.05 -10.06 0.56
N ILE A 18 -6.82 -10.02 1.87
CA ILE A 18 -5.84 -10.92 2.49
C ILE A 18 -6.26 -12.37 2.35
N ARG A 19 -7.54 -12.67 2.59
CA ARG A 19 -8.06 -14.04 2.40
C ARG A 19 -7.86 -14.53 0.97
N MET A 20 -8.20 -13.68 0.01
CA MET A 20 -8.08 -14.04 -1.40
C MET A 20 -6.62 -14.33 -1.76
N LEU A 21 -5.72 -13.47 -1.30
CA LEU A 21 -4.29 -13.62 -1.58
C LEU A 21 -3.71 -14.88 -0.94
N LYS A 22 -4.10 -15.17 0.30
CA LYS A 22 -3.66 -16.39 0.97
C LYS A 22 -4.20 -17.64 0.30
N ASN A 23 -5.45 -17.61 -0.12
CA ASN A 23 -6.08 -18.76 -0.77
C ASN A 23 -5.48 -19.07 -2.14
N SER A 24 -4.86 -18.09 -2.78
CA SER A 24 -4.20 -18.33 -4.08
C SER A 24 -2.97 -19.23 -3.95
N GLY A 25 -2.37 -19.29 -2.76
CA GLY A 25 -1.16 -20.07 -2.54
C GLY A 25 0.11 -19.44 -3.09
N GLU A 26 0.02 -18.27 -3.69
CA GLU A 26 1.15 -17.59 -4.32
C GLU A 26 1.77 -16.50 -3.45
N PHE A 27 1.03 -16.05 -2.43
CA PHE A 27 1.45 -14.92 -1.62
C PHE A 27 1.45 -15.25 -0.14
N GLN A 28 2.39 -14.64 0.56
CA GLN A 28 2.34 -14.51 2.00
C GLN A 28 1.87 -13.07 2.26
N ALA A 29 0.64 -12.94 2.78
CA ALA A 29 -0.01 -11.65 2.93
C ALA A 29 0.05 -11.16 4.37
N PHE A 30 0.44 -9.89 4.54
CA PHE A 30 0.55 -9.24 5.85
C PHE A 30 -0.35 -8.02 5.86
N ARG A 31 -1.15 -7.88 6.89
CA ARG A 31 -1.98 -6.69 7.07
C ARG A 31 -1.24 -5.67 7.92
N VAL A 32 -1.18 -4.43 7.43
CA VAL A 32 -0.65 -3.30 8.19
C VAL A 32 -1.79 -2.30 8.37
N LEU A 33 -2.00 -1.86 9.60
CA LEU A 33 -3.06 -0.92 9.90
C LEU A 33 -2.70 0.48 9.44
N VAL A 34 -3.70 1.21 8.95
CA VAL A 34 -3.54 2.62 8.60
C VAL A 34 -3.67 3.42 9.89
N GLU A 35 -2.55 3.89 10.40
CA GLU A 35 -2.51 4.63 11.65
C GLU A 35 -1.67 5.90 11.47
N LYS A 36 -1.96 6.91 12.29
CA LYS A 36 -1.27 8.18 12.23
C LYS A 36 0.24 8.06 12.45
N LYS A 37 0.65 7.13 13.32
CA LYS A 37 2.06 6.94 13.68
C LYS A 37 2.73 5.79 12.94
N SER A 38 2.02 5.13 12.04
CA SER A 38 2.60 3.99 11.34
C SER A 38 3.66 4.46 10.34
N ASN A 39 4.65 3.61 10.11
CA ASN A 39 5.67 3.85 9.11
C ASN A 39 5.67 2.66 8.16
N ILE A 40 4.91 2.79 7.08
CA ILE A 40 4.72 1.72 6.11
C ILE A 40 6.02 1.34 5.43
N ALA A 41 6.90 2.31 5.18
CA ALA A 41 8.19 2.03 4.57
C ALA A 41 9.03 1.10 5.44
N ASN A 42 9.05 1.33 6.77
CA ASN A 42 9.75 0.46 7.69
C ASN A 42 9.11 -0.93 7.74
N ASP A 43 7.79 -1.00 7.71
CA ASP A 43 7.08 -2.28 7.72
C ASP A 43 7.39 -3.10 6.46
N CYS A 44 7.38 -2.44 5.30
CA CYS A 44 7.72 -3.11 4.04
C CYS A 44 9.15 -3.62 4.05
N GLU A 45 10.07 -2.84 4.60
CA GLU A 45 11.46 -3.27 4.72
C GLU A 45 11.59 -4.47 5.66
N ALA A 46 10.96 -4.38 6.84
CA ALA A 46 11.04 -5.45 7.84
C ALA A 46 10.43 -6.76 7.35
N LEU A 47 9.37 -6.67 6.57
CA LEU A 47 8.67 -7.85 6.04
C LEU A 47 9.23 -8.30 4.69
N SER A 48 10.26 -7.64 4.18
CA SER A 48 10.82 -7.93 2.86
C SER A 48 9.74 -7.97 1.79
N ALA A 49 8.90 -6.94 1.78
CA ALA A 49 7.74 -6.89 0.90
C ALA A 49 8.15 -6.84 -0.57
N ASP A 50 7.58 -7.72 -1.36
CA ASP A 50 7.72 -7.69 -2.82
C ASP A 50 6.69 -6.77 -3.45
N ILE A 51 5.53 -6.65 -2.80
CA ILE A 51 4.42 -5.83 -3.27
C ILE A 51 3.81 -5.11 -2.07
N LEU A 52 3.49 -3.84 -2.25
CA LEU A 52 2.67 -3.08 -1.31
C LEU A 52 1.36 -2.73 -2.00
N LEU A 53 0.26 -3.21 -1.46
CA LEU A 53 -1.08 -2.86 -1.90
C LEU A 53 -1.67 -1.88 -0.91
N MET A 54 -1.92 -0.65 -1.33
CA MET A 54 -2.47 0.37 -0.45
C MET A 54 -3.54 1.19 -1.17
N ASP A 55 -4.34 1.89 -0.42
CA ASP A 55 -5.35 2.79 -0.96
C ASP A 55 -5.09 4.22 -0.52
N VAL A 56 -5.92 5.14 -1.01
CA VAL A 56 -5.85 6.55 -0.62
C VAL A 56 -6.89 6.89 0.44
N SER A 57 -7.48 5.88 1.08
CA SER A 57 -8.47 6.07 2.12
C SER A 57 -7.89 6.82 3.31
N TYR A 58 -8.75 7.56 3.97
CA TYR A 58 -8.38 8.31 5.15
C TYR A 58 -8.75 7.52 6.39
N ALA A 59 -7.81 7.38 7.29
CA ALA A 59 -8.11 6.98 8.66
C ALA A 59 -8.09 8.23 9.53
N ALA A 60 -8.52 8.11 10.77
CA ALA A 60 -8.48 9.23 11.70
C ALA A 60 -7.05 9.78 11.78
N GLY A 61 -6.91 11.08 11.52
CA GLY A 61 -5.62 11.74 11.57
C GLY A 61 -4.75 11.58 10.33
N THR A 62 -5.26 11.01 9.25
CA THR A 62 -4.53 10.91 7.99
C THR A 62 -5.26 11.66 6.87
N THR A 63 -4.51 11.99 5.82
CA THR A 63 -5.06 12.67 4.64
C THR A 63 -4.51 11.97 3.39
N MET A 64 -5.07 12.31 2.23
CA MET A 64 -4.53 11.82 0.97
C MET A 64 -3.05 12.17 0.84
N GLU A 65 -2.68 13.40 1.20
CA GLU A 65 -1.29 13.83 1.15
C GLU A 65 -0.38 12.95 2.00
N THR A 66 -0.83 12.61 3.21
CA THR A 66 -0.08 11.72 4.09
C THR A 66 0.11 10.34 3.44
N ARG A 67 -0.96 9.80 2.87
CA ARG A 67 -0.90 8.50 2.20
C ARG A 67 0.06 8.51 1.01
N LEU A 68 0.01 9.56 0.21
CA LEU A 68 0.93 9.71 -0.92
C LEU A 68 2.38 9.85 -0.48
N ASN A 69 2.61 10.57 0.61
CA ASN A 69 3.97 10.70 1.16
C ASN A 69 4.49 9.36 1.67
N GLU A 70 3.64 8.55 2.31
CA GLU A 70 4.00 7.21 2.72
C GLU A 70 4.41 6.35 1.52
N ALA A 71 3.66 6.42 0.43
CA ALA A 71 3.97 5.70 -0.79
C ALA A 71 5.32 6.12 -1.37
N LYS A 72 5.61 7.41 -1.36
CA LYS A 72 6.90 7.93 -1.83
C LYS A 72 8.04 7.40 -0.99
N GLN A 73 7.87 7.34 0.34
CA GLN A 73 8.88 6.81 1.23
C GLN A 73 9.15 5.33 0.97
N VAL A 74 8.11 4.56 0.69
CA VAL A 74 8.27 3.15 0.33
C VAL A 74 9.12 3.01 -0.94
N ARG A 75 8.87 3.84 -1.95
CA ARG A 75 9.64 3.80 -3.20
C ARG A 75 11.10 4.13 -2.99
N ILE A 76 11.39 5.03 -2.05
CA ILE A 76 12.76 5.42 -1.73
C ILE A 76 13.46 4.32 -0.93
N LYS A 77 12.81 3.81 0.11
CA LYS A 77 13.41 2.88 1.05
C LYS A 77 13.47 1.45 0.54
N THR A 78 12.46 1.05 -0.22
CA THR A 78 12.38 -0.31 -0.77
C THR A 78 12.10 -0.24 -2.28
N PRO A 79 13.10 0.15 -3.08
CA PRO A 79 12.87 0.40 -4.51
C PRO A 79 12.46 -0.84 -5.30
N SER A 80 12.76 -2.04 -4.80
CA SER A 80 12.34 -3.28 -5.44
C SER A 80 10.90 -3.68 -5.10
N CYS A 81 10.28 -3.04 -4.13
CA CYS A 81 8.90 -3.31 -3.74
C CYS A 81 7.96 -2.66 -4.75
N LYS A 82 7.11 -3.47 -5.37
CA LYS A 82 6.14 -2.96 -6.33
C LYS A 82 4.96 -2.32 -5.59
N LEU A 83 4.66 -1.08 -5.94
CA LEU A 83 3.57 -0.35 -5.32
C LEU A 83 2.31 -0.45 -6.18
N VAL A 84 1.21 -0.93 -5.58
CA VAL A 84 -0.10 -0.97 -6.22
C VAL A 84 -1.03 -0.08 -5.40
N MET A 85 -1.56 0.97 -6.04
CA MET A 85 -2.41 1.94 -5.38
C MET A 85 -3.85 1.78 -5.85
N LEU A 86 -4.76 1.52 -4.92
CA LEU A 86 -6.18 1.47 -5.20
C LEU A 86 -6.78 2.87 -5.04
N CYS A 87 -7.44 3.35 -6.07
CA CYS A 87 -8.05 4.67 -6.04
C CYS A 87 -9.26 4.69 -6.97
N ASP A 88 -10.10 5.73 -6.83
CA ASP A 88 -11.19 5.93 -7.77
C ASP A 88 -10.71 6.71 -8.99
N GLU A 89 -11.58 6.87 -9.98
CA GLU A 89 -11.24 7.60 -11.22
C GLU A 89 -10.88 9.04 -10.95
N ASN A 90 -11.49 9.66 -9.96
CA ASN A 90 -11.25 11.07 -9.66
C ASN A 90 -9.88 11.31 -9.03
N SER A 91 -9.39 10.32 -8.29
CA SER A 91 -8.10 10.43 -7.60
C SER A 91 -6.92 10.01 -8.46
N ALA A 92 -7.14 9.17 -9.48
CA ALA A 92 -6.05 8.59 -10.26
C ALA A 92 -5.14 9.63 -10.92
N PRO A 93 -5.65 10.70 -11.55
CA PRO A 93 -4.78 11.71 -12.15
C PRO A 93 -3.91 12.44 -11.14
N ASP A 94 -4.45 12.71 -9.96
CA ASP A 94 -3.69 13.39 -8.90
C ASP A 94 -2.59 12.50 -8.36
N ILE A 95 -2.87 11.22 -8.18
CA ILE A 95 -1.88 10.25 -7.73
C ILE A 95 -0.75 10.12 -8.74
N ALA A 96 -1.07 10.03 -10.02
CA ALA A 96 -0.07 9.93 -11.08
C ALA A 96 0.79 11.19 -11.14
N ARG A 97 0.19 12.35 -10.99
CA ARG A 97 0.90 13.63 -11.02
C ARG A 97 1.89 13.74 -9.87
N GLU A 98 1.51 13.28 -8.69
CA GLU A 98 2.38 13.29 -7.53
C GLU A 98 3.52 12.26 -7.62
N GLY A 99 3.46 11.35 -8.57
CA GLY A 99 4.49 10.32 -8.70
C GLY A 99 4.51 9.34 -7.53
N ALA A 100 3.37 9.17 -6.86
CA ALA A 100 3.29 8.35 -5.65
C ALA A 100 3.42 6.86 -5.92
N TYR A 101 3.05 6.42 -7.11
CA TYR A 101 3.19 5.01 -7.48
C TYR A 101 4.02 4.87 -8.76
N ALA A 102 4.54 3.69 -8.96
CA ALA A 102 5.37 3.43 -10.13
C ALA A 102 4.51 3.50 -11.38
N LYS A 103 4.83 4.48 -12.23
CA LYS A 103 4.14 4.60 -13.50
C LYS A 103 4.87 3.76 -14.52
N LYS A 104 4.13 2.96 -15.24
CA LYS A 104 4.69 2.15 -16.30
C LYS A 104 4.88 2.98 -17.54
N ASP A 105 6.09 3.08 -17.94
CA ASP A 105 6.43 3.82 -19.17
C ASP A 105 6.65 2.88 -20.32
#